data_93cab0ea09a531741392a6dfb049d604
#
_entry.id   93cab0ea09a531741392a6dfb049d604
#
_cell.length_a   1.000
_cell.length_b   1.000
_cell.length_c   1.000
_cell.angle_alpha   90.00
_cell.angle_beta   90.00
_cell.angle_gamma   90.00
#
_symmetry.space_group_name_H-M   'P 1'
#
loop_
_entity.id
_entity.type
_entity.pdbx_description
1 polymer ?
#
loop_
_entity_poly.entity_id
_entity_poly.type
_entity_poly.pdbx_seq_one_letter_code
_entity_poly.pdbx_strand_id
1 'polypeptide(L)'
;MGNNFQFIEVKRVDPAKVKAESRLKNFDEIYGKFDTSLAKEQADRCLACGNPYCEWKCPVHNYIPDWLKLVAEDRIFEAAELSHKTNSLPEICGRVCPQDRLCEGSCTLEDGFGAVTIGSVEKYISDTAFAQGWRPDLSKVEATGKKVAIIGAGPAGLGCADVLTRSGVQAIVFDKYPEIGGLLTFGIPGFKLEKSVVENRRKVMEEMGVEFKLNTEIGKDIPFQSLLDEYDAVFLGMGTYKYMKGGFPGEDLPGVHEALPYLISNTNEVMNYKIEGDSYVDMKDQRVIVLGGGDTAMDCNRTAVRQNAEKVICAYRRDEENMPGSKREVANAKEEGVEFLFNRQPIEIVGNGKVEGLKVVTTELGEPDEKGRRRPVAVEGSEEVIPADAVIVAFGFQPSPSSWFSDFNINVDDWGRVVAPESKTETSQFMYQSSNPKVFAGGDMVRGSDLVVTAVYEGRQAAEGILDYLEV
;
A
#
# COMPACT_ATOMS: atom_id res chain seq x y z
N MET A 1 -34.01 -2.09 19.85
CA MET A 1 -32.73 -2.13 20.58
C MET A 1 -31.94 -3.26 19.98
N GLY A 2 -30.74 -3.00 19.47
CA GLY A 2 -29.86 -4.05 18.90
C GLY A 2 -29.55 -5.11 19.99
N ASN A 3 -29.37 -6.34 19.54
CA ASN A 3 -28.92 -7.42 20.42
C ASN A 3 -27.42 -7.27 20.66
N ASN A 4 -27.01 -6.75 21.83
CA ASN A 4 -25.60 -6.57 22.17
C ASN A 4 -24.80 -7.90 22.26
N PHE A 5 -25.47 -9.03 22.09
CA PHE A 5 -24.88 -10.37 22.11
C PHE A 5 -24.91 -11.08 20.75
N GLN A 6 -25.17 -10.34 19.67
CA GLN A 6 -25.24 -10.86 18.31
C GLN A 6 -24.00 -11.68 17.94
N PHE A 7 -22.82 -11.29 18.40
CA PHE A 7 -21.55 -12.00 18.16
C PHE A 7 -21.51 -13.44 18.73
N ILE A 8 -22.39 -13.78 19.67
CA ILE A 8 -22.50 -15.15 20.22
C ILE A 8 -23.29 -16.04 19.23
N GLU A 9 -24.34 -15.48 18.64
CA GLU A 9 -25.26 -16.19 17.74
C GLU A 9 -24.74 -16.22 16.32
N VAL A 10 -24.16 -15.10 15.84
CA VAL A 10 -23.60 -14.94 14.50
C VAL A 10 -22.08 -15.09 14.54
N LYS A 11 -21.59 -16.14 13.92
CA LYS A 11 -20.14 -16.37 13.78
C LYS A 11 -19.52 -15.42 12.76
N ARG A 12 -18.21 -15.18 12.87
CA ARG A 12 -17.44 -14.53 11.83
C ARG A 12 -17.55 -15.28 10.52
N VAL A 13 -17.86 -14.58 9.44
CA VAL A 13 -17.87 -15.11 8.08
C VAL A 13 -17.01 -14.19 7.22
N ASP A 14 -15.93 -14.73 6.66
CA ASP A 14 -15.11 -14.01 5.70
C ASP A 14 -15.77 -14.02 4.30
N PRO A 15 -15.44 -13.06 3.42
CA PRO A 15 -15.98 -13.06 2.07
C PRO A 15 -15.57 -14.32 1.31
N ALA A 16 -16.45 -14.78 0.42
CA ALA A 16 -16.18 -15.93 -0.43
C ALA A 16 -14.88 -15.72 -1.23
N LYS A 17 -14.01 -16.72 -1.21
CA LYS A 17 -12.75 -16.68 -1.94
C LYS A 17 -12.84 -17.54 -3.20
N VAL A 18 -12.41 -17.02 -4.34
CA VAL A 18 -12.33 -17.77 -5.60
C VAL A 18 -11.41 -18.98 -5.43
N LYS A 19 -11.83 -20.15 -5.93
CA LYS A 19 -11.04 -21.38 -5.84
C LYS A 19 -9.69 -21.22 -6.53
N ALA A 20 -8.63 -21.82 -5.97
CA ALA A 20 -7.27 -21.68 -6.47
C ALA A 20 -7.14 -21.98 -7.96
N GLU A 21 -7.70 -23.10 -8.43
CA GLU A 21 -7.66 -23.53 -9.83
C GLU A 21 -8.27 -22.49 -10.81
N SER A 22 -9.22 -21.67 -10.35
CA SER A 22 -9.86 -20.64 -11.16
C SER A 22 -9.11 -19.33 -11.09
N ARG A 23 -8.66 -18.91 -9.89
CA ARG A 23 -8.01 -17.63 -9.66
C ARG A 23 -6.59 -17.55 -10.22
N LEU A 24 -5.96 -18.70 -10.51
CA LEU A 24 -4.66 -18.76 -11.18
C LEU A 24 -4.70 -18.44 -12.68
N LYS A 25 -5.89 -18.36 -13.29
CA LYS A 25 -6.07 -18.14 -14.73
C LYS A 25 -6.10 -16.68 -15.12
N ASN A 26 -6.20 -15.78 -14.15
CA ASN A 26 -6.29 -14.34 -14.37
C ASN A 26 -5.72 -13.55 -13.19
N PHE A 27 -5.79 -12.23 -13.28
CA PHE A 27 -5.35 -11.29 -12.25
C PHE A 27 -6.52 -10.60 -11.54
N ASP A 28 -7.74 -11.14 -11.63
CA ASP A 28 -8.92 -10.58 -10.98
C ASP A 28 -8.87 -10.73 -9.46
N GLU A 29 -9.57 -9.86 -8.73
CA GLU A 29 -9.65 -9.87 -7.27
C GLU A 29 -10.20 -11.22 -6.77
N ILE A 30 -9.51 -11.83 -5.80
CA ILE A 30 -9.83 -13.19 -5.34
C ILE A 30 -10.90 -13.24 -4.26
N TYR A 31 -11.19 -12.13 -3.59
CA TYR A 31 -12.21 -12.06 -2.54
C TYR A 31 -13.49 -11.40 -3.07
N GLY A 32 -14.60 -12.10 -2.92
CA GLY A 32 -15.93 -11.59 -3.26
C GLY A 32 -16.35 -10.38 -2.42
N LYS A 33 -17.55 -9.88 -2.71
CA LYS A 33 -18.19 -8.81 -1.94
C LYS A 33 -19.24 -9.45 -1.03
N PHE A 34 -19.48 -8.86 0.12
CA PHE A 34 -20.66 -9.18 0.92
C PHE A 34 -21.92 -8.72 0.18
N ASP A 35 -22.97 -9.50 0.24
CA ASP A 35 -24.31 -9.00 -0.01
C ASP A 35 -24.82 -8.18 1.19
N THR A 36 -25.93 -7.49 1.02
CA THR A 36 -26.49 -6.60 2.04
C THR A 36 -26.83 -7.35 3.34
N SER A 37 -27.36 -8.56 3.26
CA SER A 37 -27.72 -9.35 4.44
C SER A 37 -26.51 -9.72 5.26
N LEU A 38 -25.49 -10.27 4.60
CA LEU A 38 -24.25 -10.71 5.25
C LEU A 38 -23.46 -9.50 5.80
N ALA A 39 -23.41 -8.39 5.06
CA ALA A 39 -22.75 -7.17 5.53
C ALA A 39 -23.38 -6.65 6.83
N LYS A 40 -24.72 -6.61 6.90
CA LYS A 40 -25.47 -6.21 8.11
C LYS A 40 -25.22 -7.17 9.27
N GLU A 41 -25.31 -8.47 9.03
CA GLU A 41 -25.04 -9.48 10.05
C GLU A 41 -23.62 -9.39 10.63
N GLN A 42 -22.62 -9.22 9.77
CA GLN A 42 -21.24 -9.12 10.20
C GLN A 42 -20.94 -7.78 10.89
N ALA A 43 -21.55 -6.70 10.46
CA ALA A 43 -21.47 -5.39 11.11
C ALA A 43 -22.12 -5.39 12.51
N ASP A 44 -23.26 -6.06 12.66
CA ASP A 44 -24.01 -6.14 13.93
C ASP A 44 -23.28 -6.99 15.01
N ARG A 45 -22.22 -7.72 14.65
CA ARG A 45 -21.33 -8.38 15.61
C ARG A 45 -20.55 -7.39 16.49
N CYS A 46 -20.48 -6.12 16.09
CA CYS A 46 -19.71 -5.09 16.79
C CYS A 46 -20.31 -4.80 18.18
N LEU A 47 -19.45 -4.81 19.20
CA LEU A 47 -19.83 -4.52 20.60
C LEU A 47 -20.07 -3.03 20.86
N ALA A 48 -19.77 -2.14 19.92
CA ALA A 48 -19.74 -0.69 20.13
C ALA A 48 -18.96 -0.31 21.41
N CYS A 49 -17.71 -0.77 21.50
CA CYS A 49 -16.86 -0.60 22.67
C CYS A 49 -16.70 0.87 23.05
N GLY A 50 -16.80 1.22 24.32
CA GLY A 50 -16.53 2.58 24.82
C GLY A 50 -15.06 2.99 24.67
N ASN A 51 -14.16 2.01 24.51
CA ASN A 51 -12.76 2.21 24.13
C ASN A 51 -12.47 1.33 22.91
N PRO A 52 -12.66 1.82 21.69
CA PRO A 52 -12.58 1.02 20.47
C PRO A 52 -11.13 0.83 20.03
N TYR A 53 -10.47 -0.25 20.48
CA TYR A 53 -9.08 -0.55 20.12
C TYR A 53 -8.86 -0.68 18.59
N CYS A 54 -9.87 -1.10 17.84
CA CYS A 54 -9.83 -1.13 16.38
C CYS A 54 -9.64 0.26 15.77
N GLU A 55 -10.29 1.29 16.31
CA GLU A 55 -10.11 2.69 15.89
C GLU A 55 -8.73 3.21 16.30
N TRP A 56 -8.32 2.96 17.54
CA TRP A 56 -6.99 3.37 18.02
C TRP A 56 -5.84 2.75 17.23
N LYS A 57 -6.02 1.53 16.76
CA LYS A 57 -5.00 0.82 15.98
C LYS A 57 -5.01 1.20 14.50
N CYS A 58 -6.10 1.78 14.02
CA CYS A 58 -6.18 2.29 12.65
C CYS A 58 -5.34 3.57 12.52
N PRO A 59 -4.36 3.64 11.59
CA PRO A 59 -3.52 4.83 11.45
C PRO A 59 -4.30 6.13 11.17
N VAL A 60 -5.46 6.04 10.50
CA VAL A 60 -6.35 7.19 10.24
C VAL A 60 -7.43 7.37 11.30
N HIS A 61 -7.40 6.60 12.38
CA HIS A 61 -8.40 6.64 13.47
C HIS A 61 -9.84 6.66 12.96
N ASN A 62 -10.15 5.72 12.04
CA ASN A 62 -11.45 5.67 11.38
C ASN A 62 -12.54 5.26 12.36
N TYR A 63 -13.69 5.92 12.31
CA TYR A 63 -14.87 5.73 13.21
C TYR A 63 -15.54 4.35 13.01
N ILE A 64 -14.74 3.29 13.26
CA ILE A 64 -15.09 1.90 12.92
C ILE A 64 -16.39 1.44 13.58
N PRO A 65 -16.60 1.57 14.92
CA PRO A 65 -17.84 1.14 15.53
C PRO A 65 -19.08 1.87 15.02
N ASP A 66 -18.92 3.17 14.71
CA ASP A 66 -20.04 4.01 14.32
C ASP A 66 -20.53 3.67 12.90
N TRP A 67 -19.62 3.53 11.93
CA TRP A 67 -20.06 3.14 10.59
C TRP A 67 -20.47 1.66 10.51
N LEU A 68 -19.94 0.75 11.37
CA LEU A 68 -20.48 -0.62 11.51
C LEU A 68 -21.94 -0.59 11.95
N LYS A 69 -22.26 0.24 12.93
CA LYS A 69 -23.64 0.43 13.38
C LYS A 69 -24.55 0.96 12.26
N LEU A 70 -24.07 1.94 11.49
CA LEU A 70 -24.83 2.48 10.35
C LEU A 70 -25.09 1.41 9.28
N VAL A 71 -24.14 0.51 9.01
CA VAL A 71 -24.33 -0.62 8.10
C VAL A 71 -25.37 -1.61 8.65
N ALA A 72 -25.31 -1.95 9.93
CA ALA A 72 -26.32 -2.82 10.58
C ALA A 72 -27.73 -2.22 10.49
N GLU A 73 -27.84 -0.89 10.53
CA GLU A 73 -29.09 -0.13 10.39
C GLU A 73 -29.51 0.15 8.93
N ASP A 74 -28.78 -0.35 7.93
CA ASP A 74 -29.03 -0.13 6.48
C ASP A 74 -28.88 1.33 6.04
N ARG A 75 -28.04 2.11 6.71
CA ARG A 75 -27.79 3.53 6.45
C ARG A 75 -26.46 3.69 5.68
N ILE A 76 -26.43 3.15 4.46
CA ILE A 76 -25.17 2.98 3.70
C ILE A 76 -24.52 4.32 3.31
N PHE A 77 -25.29 5.35 2.96
CA PHE A 77 -24.72 6.64 2.57
C PHE A 77 -24.11 7.38 3.75
N GLU A 78 -24.74 7.26 4.93
CA GLU A 78 -24.20 7.83 6.16
C GLU A 78 -22.95 7.07 6.62
N ALA A 79 -22.92 5.75 6.44
CA ALA A 79 -21.72 4.95 6.69
C ALA A 79 -20.57 5.35 5.74
N ALA A 80 -20.88 5.61 4.46
CA ALA A 80 -19.91 6.08 3.49
C ALA A 80 -19.37 7.48 3.84
N GLU A 81 -20.25 8.42 4.20
CA GLU A 81 -19.85 9.75 4.64
C GLU A 81 -18.91 9.69 5.84
N LEU A 82 -19.26 8.87 6.84
CA LEU A 82 -18.50 8.74 8.06
C LEU A 82 -17.13 8.06 7.83
N SER A 83 -17.07 7.01 7.01
CA SER A 83 -15.82 6.33 6.69
C SER A 83 -14.86 7.23 5.92
N HIS A 84 -15.37 8.10 5.04
CA HIS A 84 -14.57 9.07 4.29
C HIS A 84 -14.14 10.29 5.11
N LYS A 85 -14.70 10.49 6.30
CA LYS A 85 -14.34 11.65 7.14
C LYS A 85 -12.88 11.61 7.62
N THR A 86 -12.35 10.43 7.87
CA THR A 86 -10.95 10.25 8.32
C THR A 86 -10.08 9.49 7.31
N ASN A 87 -10.68 8.76 6.36
CA ASN A 87 -9.96 7.98 5.36
C ASN A 87 -10.33 8.45 3.95
N SER A 88 -9.37 8.93 3.17
CA SER A 88 -9.63 9.35 1.79
C SER A 88 -9.80 8.19 0.81
N LEU A 89 -9.39 6.96 1.17
CA LEU A 89 -9.36 5.78 0.31
C LEU A 89 -9.92 4.52 1.01
N PRO A 90 -11.13 4.55 1.58
CA PRO A 90 -11.63 3.41 2.36
C PRO A 90 -11.87 2.15 1.51
N GLU A 91 -12.26 2.27 0.24
CA GLU A 91 -12.41 1.13 -0.68
C GLU A 91 -11.10 0.39 -0.94
N ILE A 92 -9.98 1.10 -0.86
CA ILE A 92 -8.65 0.55 -1.03
C ILE A 92 -8.16 -0.04 0.29
N CYS A 93 -8.29 0.72 1.39
CA CYS A 93 -7.87 0.26 2.72
C CYS A 93 -8.61 -1.03 3.14
N GLY A 94 -9.91 -1.13 2.88
CA GLY A 94 -10.70 -2.33 3.13
C GLY A 94 -10.22 -3.57 2.39
N ARG A 95 -9.47 -3.39 1.28
CA ARG A 95 -8.89 -4.49 0.47
C ARG A 95 -7.45 -4.85 0.86
N VAL A 96 -6.58 -3.84 1.05
CA VAL A 96 -5.13 -4.04 1.08
C VAL A 96 -4.49 -3.88 2.46
N CYS A 97 -5.17 -3.29 3.44
CA CYS A 97 -4.64 -3.20 4.80
C CYS A 97 -4.40 -4.60 5.39
N PRO A 98 -3.31 -4.80 6.14
CA PRO A 98 -3.11 -6.00 6.94
C PRO A 98 -3.99 -5.93 8.21
N GLN A 99 -5.31 -6.19 8.05
CA GLN A 99 -6.29 -6.01 9.12
C GLN A 99 -5.97 -6.85 10.37
N ASP A 100 -5.35 -8.02 10.19
CA ASP A 100 -4.88 -8.91 11.27
C ASP A 100 -3.83 -8.28 12.19
N ARG A 101 -3.10 -7.27 11.70
CA ARG A 101 -2.13 -6.49 12.48
C ARG A 101 -2.64 -5.11 12.89
N LEU A 102 -3.77 -4.70 12.37
CA LEU A 102 -4.40 -3.39 12.60
C LEU A 102 -5.76 -3.56 13.30
N CYS A 103 -6.83 -3.09 12.66
CA CYS A 103 -8.15 -2.97 13.26
C CYS A 103 -8.75 -4.33 13.70
N GLU A 104 -8.68 -5.37 12.87
CA GLU A 104 -9.24 -6.69 13.21
C GLU A 104 -8.42 -7.37 14.30
N GLY A 105 -7.07 -7.35 14.20
CA GLY A 105 -6.20 -7.90 15.26
C GLY A 105 -6.27 -7.18 16.60
N SER A 106 -6.88 -5.99 16.64
CA SER A 106 -7.12 -5.23 17.87
C SER A 106 -8.60 -5.22 18.28
N CYS A 107 -9.46 -5.97 17.58
CA CYS A 107 -10.86 -6.09 17.92
C CYS A 107 -11.03 -6.87 19.24
N THR A 108 -11.83 -6.36 20.14
CA THR A 108 -12.14 -7.04 21.43
C THR A 108 -12.67 -8.47 21.24
N LEU A 109 -13.29 -8.78 20.11
CA LEU A 109 -13.81 -10.11 19.80
C LEU A 109 -12.76 -11.08 19.24
N GLU A 110 -11.54 -10.61 18.90
CA GLU A 110 -10.53 -11.48 18.28
C GLU A 110 -10.23 -12.70 19.16
N ASP A 111 -10.08 -12.48 20.46
CA ASP A 111 -9.87 -13.56 21.42
C ASP A 111 -11.21 -14.27 21.73
N GLY A 112 -11.39 -15.46 21.14
CA GLY A 112 -12.47 -16.40 21.47
C GLY A 112 -13.70 -16.37 20.56
N PHE A 113 -14.02 -15.25 19.91
CA PHE A 113 -15.20 -15.11 19.04
C PHE A 113 -14.85 -14.78 17.57
N GLY A 114 -13.59 -14.45 17.30
CA GLY A 114 -13.11 -13.91 16.03
C GLY A 114 -13.56 -12.46 15.82
N ALA A 115 -12.63 -11.61 15.37
CA ALA A 115 -12.88 -10.21 15.10
C ALA A 115 -14.09 -9.96 14.21
N VAL A 116 -14.65 -8.77 14.26
CA VAL A 116 -15.56 -8.28 13.21
C VAL A 116 -14.77 -8.20 11.90
N THR A 117 -15.37 -8.56 10.77
CA THR A 117 -14.77 -8.48 9.43
C THR A 117 -14.73 -7.03 8.93
N ILE A 118 -13.94 -6.21 9.64
CA ILE A 118 -13.93 -4.75 9.50
C ILE A 118 -13.57 -4.34 8.07
N GLY A 119 -12.46 -4.88 7.53
CA GLY A 119 -12.04 -4.54 6.19
C GLY A 119 -13.05 -4.94 5.10
N SER A 120 -13.71 -6.08 5.26
CA SER A 120 -14.73 -6.52 4.30
C SER A 120 -15.99 -5.66 4.35
N VAL A 121 -16.37 -5.15 5.53
CA VAL A 121 -17.50 -4.21 5.67
C VAL A 121 -17.11 -2.83 5.14
N GLU A 122 -15.87 -2.34 5.38
CA GLU A 122 -15.36 -1.07 4.81
C GLU A 122 -15.40 -1.12 3.27
N LYS A 123 -14.93 -2.23 2.67
CA LYS A 123 -15.05 -2.51 1.24
C LYS A 123 -16.52 -2.46 0.78
N TYR A 124 -17.42 -3.13 1.50
CA TYR A 124 -18.86 -3.16 1.18
C TYR A 124 -19.47 -1.77 1.20
N ILE A 125 -19.18 -0.96 2.22
CA ILE A 125 -19.69 0.42 2.34
C ILE A 125 -19.36 1.21 1.08
N SER A 126 -18.08 1.29 0.75
CA SER A 126 -17.60 2.13 -0.34
C SER A 126 -18.08 1.65 -1.70
N ASP A 127 -17.95 0.35 -1.98
CA ASP A 127 -18.39 -0.24 -3.25
C ASP A 127 -19.89 -0.06 -3.46
N THR A 128 -20.70 -0.26 -2.40
CA THR A 128 -22.15 -0.16 -2.49
C THR A 128 -22.60 1.28 -2.63
N ALA A 129 -22.04 2.18 -1.84
CA ALA A 129 -22.38 3.60 -1.90
C ALA A 129 -22.05 4.21 -3.26
N PHE A 130 -20.86 3.93 -3.81
CA PHE A 130 -20.48 4.40 -5.14
C PHE A 130 -21.37 3.82 -6.24
N ALA A 131 -21.71 2.53 -6.17
CA ALA A 131 -22.61 1.90 -7.13
C ALA A 131 -24.04 2.48 -7.09
N GLN A 132 -24.48 2.97 -5.94
CA GLN A 132 -25.75 3.66 -5.75
C GLN A 132 -25.68 5.18 -6.04
N GLY A 133 -24.54 5.68 -6.51
CA GLY A 133 -24.36 7.08 -6.90
C GLY A 133 -24.01 8.04 -5.76
N TRP A 134 -23.64 7.54 -4.58
CA TRP A 134 -23.15 8.40 -3.51
C TRP A 134 -21.86 9.12 -3.94
N ARG A 135 -21.77 10.39 -3.57
CA ARG A 135 -20.59 11.25 -3.73
C ARG A 135 -20.40 12.11 -2.49
N PRO A 136 -19.15 12.51 -2.17
CA PRO A 136 -18.89 13.49 -1.11
C PRO A 136 -19.65 14.80 -1.39
N ASP A 137 -20.36 15.32 -0.39
CA ASP A 137 -21.09 16.58 -0.49
C ASP A 137 -20.16 17.76 -0.26
N LEU A 138 -19.86 18.50 -1.31
CA LEU A 138 -19.06 19.73 -1.30
C LEU A 138 -19.90 20.98 -1.50
N SER A 139 -21.24 20.90 -1.45
CA SER A 139 -22.15 22.02 -1.74
C SER A 139 -21.97 23.24 -0.81
N LYS A 140 -21.35 23.03 0.36
CA LYS A 140 -21.07 24.07 1.36
C LYS A 140 -19.61 24.55 1.35
N VAL A 141 -18.78 24.01 0.47
CA VAL A 141 -17.36 24.36 0.38
C VAL A 141 -17.24 25.63 -0.46
N GLU A 142 -16.67 26.67 0.14
CA GLU A 142 -16.38 27.94 -0.54
C GLU A 142 -14.96 27.92 -1.11
N ALA A 143 -14.79 28.34 -2.35
CA ALA A 143 -13.49 28.39 -2.99
C ALA A 143 -12.65 29.50 -2.35
N THR A 144 -11.44 29.15 -1.89
CA THR A 144 -10.49 30.08 -1.26
C THR A 144 -9.69 30.90 -2.27
N GLY A 145 -9.69 30.48 -3.55
CA GLY A 145 -8.83 31.03 -4.60
C GLY A 145 -7.37 30.56 -4.52
N LYS A 146 -7.01 29.72 -3.53
CA LYS A 146 -5.68 29.14 -3.38
C LYS A 146 -5.52 27.90 -4.23
N LYS A 147 -4.26 27.66 -4.69
CA LYS A 147 -3.90 26.51 -5.54
C LYS A 147 -2.69 25.79 -4.98
N VAL A 148 -2.75 24.47 -4.91
CA VAL A 148 -1.65 23.64 -4.45
C VAL A 148 -1.28 22.62 -5.54
N ALA A 149 0.01 22.56 -5.87
CA ALA A 149 0.57 21.52 -6.73
C ALA A 149 0.93 20.29 -5.89
N ILE A 150 0.50 19.10 -6.31
CA ILE A 150 0.79 17.83 -5.65
C ILE A 150 1.60 16.98 -6.63
N ILE A 151 2.81 16.59 -6.24
CA ILE A 151 3.68 15.73 -7.05
C ILE A 151 3.59 14.31 -6.55
N GLY A 152 2.98 13.44 -7.37
CA GLY A 152 2.69 12.05 -7.07
C GLY A 152 1.22 11.81 -6.76
N ALA A 153 0.56 11.01 -7.60
CA ALA A 153 -0.83 10.57 -7.47
C ALA A 153 -0.98 9.27 -6.66
N GLY A 154 0.00 8.97 -5.80
CA GLY A 154 -0.06 7.84 -4.86
C GLY A 154 -0.95 8.15 -3.63
N PRO A 155 -1.06 7.21 -2.67
CA PRO A 155 -1.94 7.35 -1.50
C PRO A 155 -1.76 8.66 -0.72
N ALA A 156 -0.52 9.11 -0.53
CA ALA A 156 -0.23 10.37 0.17
C ALA A 156 -0.74 11.59 -0.63
N GLY A 157 -0.46 11.63 -1.94
CA GLY A 157 -0.92 12.72 -2.81
C GLY A 157 -2.45 12.77 -2.91
N LEU A 158 -3.10 11.61 -3.05
CA LEU A 158 -4.57 11.52 -3.07
C LEU A 158 -5.18 11.91 -1.72
N GLY A 159 -4.56 11.52 -0.60
CA GLY A 159 -4.98 11.95 0.74
C GLY A 159 -4.86 13.46 0.93
N CYS A 160 -3.78 14.06 0.46
CA CYS A 160 -3.57 15.51 0.47
C CYS A 160 -4.61 16.23 -0.41
N ALA A 161 -4.82 15.76 -1.63
CA ALA A 161 -5.79 16.35 -2.57
C ALA A 161 -7.21 16.33 -2.03
N ASP A 162 -7.65 15.23 -1.40
CA ASP A 162 -8.97 15.09 -0.79
C ASP A 162 -9.23 16.16 0.27
N VAL A 163 -8.31 16.33 1.23
CA VAL A 163 -8.44 17.32 2.32
C VAL A 163 -8.42 18.74 1.78
N LEU A 164 -7.48 19.08 0.91
CA LEU A 164 -7.38 20.42 0.32
C LEU A 164 -8.67 20.78 -0.44
N THR A 165 -9.19 19.86 -1.26
CA THR A 165 -10.40 20.10 -2.04
C THR A 165 -11.61 20.29 -1.13
N ARG A 166 -11.76 19.51 -0.06
CA ARG A 166 -12.81 19.68 0.96
C ARG A 166 -12.73 20.98 1.72
N SER A 167 -11.55 21.61 1.73
CA SER A 167 -11.31 22.92 2.36
C SER A 167 -11.36 24.09 1.36
N GLY A 168 -11.80 23.86 0.12
CA GLY A 168 -11.96 24.90 -0.91
C GLY A 168 -10.66 25.35 -1.59
N VAL A 169 -9.57 24.59 -1.41
CA VAL A 169 -8.29 24.80 -2.09
C VAL A 169 -8.24 23.95 -3.36
N GLN A 170 -7.88 24.56 -4.49
CA GLN A 170 -7.74 23.83 -5.74
C GLN A 170 -6.50 22.93 -5.70
N ALA A 171 -6.69 21.60 -5.78
CA ALA A 171 -5.64 20.62 -5.84
C ALA A 171 -5.34 20.22 -7.28
N ILE A 172 -4.08 20.36 -7.72
CA ILE A 172 -3.61 19.94 -9.03
C ILE A 172 -2.54 18.87 -8.82
N VAL A 173 -2.83 17.65 -9.24
CA VAL A 173 -1.99 16.46 -9.02
C VAL A 173 -1.24 16.11 -10.29
N PHE A 174 0.08 16.07 -10.19
CA PHE A 174 0.99 15.66 -11.27
C PHE A 174 1.52 14.26 -11.02
N ASP A 175 1.50 13.41 -12.03
CA ASP A 175 2.15 12.11 -11.98
C ASP A 175 2.77 11.75 -13.33
N LYS A 176 3.94 11.09 -13.27
CA LYS A 176 4.64 10.61 -14.46
C LYS A 176 3.95 9.41 -15.14
N TYR A 177 3.11 8.71 -14.41
CA TYR A 177 2.38 7.56 -14.92
C TYR A 177 1.06 7.96 -15.60
N PRO A 178 0.50 7.07 -16.47
CA PRO A 178 -0.74 7.35 -17.21
C PRO A 178 -2.01 7.24 -16.35
N GLU A 179 -1.92 6.73 -15.12
CA GLU A 179 -3.05 6.56 -14.21
C GLU A 179 -2.64 6.94 -12.78
N ILE A 180 -3.63 7.32 -11.95
CA ILE A 180 -3.43 7.60 -10.54
C ILE A 180 -3.16 6.32 -9.73
N GLY A 181 -2.83 6.49 -8.46
CA GLY A 181 -2.68 5.42 -7.48
C GLY A 181 -1.22 5.11 -7.14
N GLY A 182 -0.24 5.48 -7.98
CA GLY A 182 1.14 5.10 -7.75
C GLY A 182 1.27 3.58 -7.58
N LEU A 183 1.82 3.10 -6.46
CA LEU A 183 1.95 1.65 -6.22
C LEU A 183 0.61 0.91 -6.02
N LEU A 184 -0.51 1.59 -5.75
CA LEU A 184 -1.84 0.95 -5.77
C LEU A 184 -2.18 0.40 -7.16
N THR A 185 -1.83 1.15 -8.19
CA THR A 185 -2.07 0.77 -9.57
C THR A 185 -0.94 -0.08 -10.12
N PHE A 186 0.30 0.35 -9.94
CA PHE A 186 1.44 -0.23 -10.65
C PHE A 186 2.20 -1.29 -9.82
N GLY A 187 2.12 -1.27 -8.49
CA GLY A 187 2.83 -2.19 -7.60
C GLY A 187 1.97 -3.32 -7.04
N ILE A 188 0.75 -3.03 -6.59
CA ILE A 188 -0.15 -4.04 -6.02
C ILE A 188 -0.84 -4.79 -7.17
N PRO A 189 -0.76 -6.13 -7.24
CA PRO A 189 -1.40 -6.90 -8.30
C PRO A 189 -2.93 -6.82 -8.28
N GLY A 190 -3.55 -7.01 -9.46
CA GLY A 190 -5.01 -6.97 -9.65
C GLY A 190 -5.77 -7.96 -8.75
N PHE A 191 -5.20 -9.13 -8.48
CA PHE A 191 -5.81 -10.14 -7.61
C PHE A 191 -5.96 -9.73 -6.13
N LYS A 192 -5.35 -8.62 -5.72
CA LYS A 192 -5.55 -7.95 -4.41
C LYS A 192 -6.35 -6.67 -4.52
N LEU A 193 -6.15 -5.92 -5.61
CA LEU A 193 -6.79 -4.63 -5.85
C LEU A 193 -7.03 -4.46 -7.36
N GLU A 194 -8.27 -4.64 -7.80
CA GLU A 194 -8.66 -4.38 -9.18
C GLU A 194 -8.45 -2.90 -9.54
N LYS A 195 -7.90 -2.65 -10.72
CA LYS A 195 -7.56 -1.29 -11.16
C LYS A 195 -8.79 -0.43 -11.38
N SER A 196 -9.91 -1.03 -11.72
CA SER A 196 -11.22 -0.39 -11.80
C SER A 196 -11.64 0.33 -10.50
N VAL A 197 -11.18 -0.16 -9.34
CA VAL A 197 -11.41 0.50 -8.04
C VAL A 197 -10.67 1.83 -7.96
N VAL A 198 -9.41 1.86 -8.41
CA VAL A 198 -8.59 3.08 -8.43
C VAL A 198 -9.10 4.06 -9.50
N GLU A 199 -9.47 3.56 -10.68
CA GLU A 199 -10.08 4.36 -11.75
C GLU A 199 -11.41 5.00 -11.28
N ASN A 200 -12.21 4.27 -10.52
CA ASN A 200 -13.43 4.83 -9.94
C ASN A 200 -13.13 5.93 -8.92
N ARG A 201 -12.11 5.75 -8.08
CA ARG A 201 -11.63 6.81 -7.16
C ARG A 201 -11.19 8.06 -7.92
N ARG A 202 -10.48 7.91 -9.02
CA ARG A 202 -10.12 9.03 -9.91
C ARG A 202 -11.35 9.82 -10.32
N LYS A 203 -12.37 9.14 -10.85
CA LYS A 203 -13.62 9.79 -11.27
C LYS A 203 -14.29 10.56 -10.15
N VAL A 204 -14.36 9.95 -8.95
CA VAL A 204 -14.90 10.63 -7.76
C VAL A 204 -14.12 11.88 -7.43
N MET A 205 -12.79 11.85 -7.46
CA MET A 205 -11.95 13.00 -7.16
C MET A 205 -12.02 14.09 -8.24
N GLU A 206 -12.11 13.71 -9.52
CA GLU A 206 -12.38 14.63 -10.64
C GLU A 206 -13.74 15.33 -10.46
N GLU A 207 -14.78 14.59 -10.08
CA GLU A 207 -16.11 15.14 -9.78
C GLU A 207 -16.08 16.07 -8.54
N MET A 208 -15.17 15.87 -7.60
CA MET A 208 -14.92 16.78 -6.48
C MET A 208 -14.18 18.07 -6.89
N GLY A 209 -13.54 18.09 -8.07
CA GLY A 209 -12.78 19.25 -8.57
C GLY A 209 -11.26 19.10 -8.51
N VAL A 210 -10.74 17.90 -8.20
CA VAL A 210 -9.29 17.63 -8.30
C VAL A 210 -8.90 17.56 -9.78
N GLU A 211 -7.86 18.28 -10.16
CA GLU A 211 -7.29 18.22 -11.51
C GLU A 211 -6.10 17.27 -11.55
N PHE A 212 -6.10 16.30 -12.48
CA PHE A 212 -4.99 15.37 -12.68
C PHE A 212 -4.22 15.70 -13.97
N LYS A 213 -2.91 15.91 -13.85
CA LYS A 213 -1.95 16.05 -14.96
C LYS A 213 -1.05 14.83 -14.98
N LEU A 214 -1.55 13.77 -15.59
CA LEU A 214 -0.87 12.50 -15.75
C LEU A 214 0.13 12.54 -16.91
N ASN A 215 1.01 11.52 -17.02
CA ASN A 215 2.11 11.49 -17.99
C ASN A 215 2.99 12.75 -17.92
N THR A 216 3.18 13.31 -16.72
CA THR A 216 3.91 14.56 -16.51
C THR A 216 4.93 14.39 -15.39
N GLU A 217 6.21 14.35 -15.73
CA GLU A 217 7.31 14.20 -14.78
C GLU A 217 7.89 15.58 -14.40
N ILE A 218 7.77 15.94 -13.14
CA ILE A 218 8.32 17.21 -12.62
C ILE A 218 9.86 17.09 -12.54
N GLY A 219 10.53 18.11 -13.05
CA GLY A 219 11.97 18.15 -13.21
C GLY A 219 12.45 17.67 -14.59
N LYS A 220 11.55 17.09 -15.41
CA LYS A 220 11.81 16.68 -16.79
C LYS A 220 10.90 17.42 -17.78
N ASP A 221 9.59 17.22 -17.67
CA ASP A 221 8.59 17.83 -18.55
C ASP A 221 8.21 19.25 -18.12
N ILE A 222 8.16 19.48 -16.81
CA ILE A 222 7.89 20.78 -16.18
C ILE A 222 8.99 21.06 -15.16
N PRO A 223 9.70 22.21 -15.24
CA PRO A 223 10.67 22.61 -14.22
C PRO A 223 9.99 22.79 -12.85
N PHE A 224 10.63 22.34 -11.77
CA PHE A 224 10.07 22.51 -10.42
C PHE A 224 9.87 23.98 -10.04
N GLN A 225 10.73 24.88 -10.51
CA GLN A 225 10.59 26.33 -10.32
C GLN A 225 9.22 26.86 -10.77
N SER A 226 8.70 26.34 -11.91
CA SER A 226 7.38 26.75 -12.41
C SER A 226 6.27 26.46 -11.39
N LEU A 227 6.37 25.35 -10.65
CA LEU A 227 5.38 25.06 -9.60
C LEU A 227 5.51 26.02 -8.41
N LEU A 228 6.71 26.41 -8.04
CA LEU A 228 6.93 27.40 -6.99
C LEU A 228 6.41 28.80 -7.40
N ASP A 229 6.45 29.13 -8.67
CA ASP A 229 5.99 30.43 -9.18
C ASP A 229 4.46 30.49 -9.34
N GLU A 230 3.83 29.37 -9.76
CA GLU A 230 2.42 29.35 -10.16
C GLU A 230 1.45 28.91 -9.03
N TYR A 231 1.92 28.19 -8.02
CA TYR A 231 1.09 27.61 -6.96
C TYR A 231 1.41 28.25 -5.60
N ASP A 232 0.43 28.31 -4.70
CA ASP A 232 0.60 28.86 -3.35
C ASP A 232 1.44 27.95 -2.45
N ALA A 233 1.36 26.63 -2.62
CA ALA A 233 2.20 25.63 -1.96
C ALA A 233 2.41 24.42 -2.88
N VAL A 234 3.41 23.58 -2.54
CA VAL A 234 3.72 22.33 -3.25
C VAL A 234 3.77 21.19 -2.24
N PHE A 235 3.10 20.09 -2.54
CA PHE A 235 3.21 18.84 -1.78
C PHE A 235 3.99 17.79 -2.56
N LEU A 236 4.93 17.11 -1.90
CA LEU A 236 5.70 16.00 -2.43
C LEU A 236 5.19 14.68 -1.84
N GLY A 237 4.62 13.82 -2.70
CA GLY A 237 4.13 12.49 -2.34
C GLY A 237 4.68 11.41 -3.29
N MET A 238 5.99 11.47 -3.59
CA MET A 238 6.62 10.70 -4.68
C MET A 238 6.95 9.25 -4.32
N GLY A 239 6.73 8.83 -3.07
CA GLY A 239 6.92 7.45 -2.63
C GLY A 239 8.39 6.98 -2.58
N THR A 240 8.59 5.64 -2.67
CA THR A 240 9.90 4.96 -2.63
C THR A 240 10.01 3.97 -3.77
N TYR A 241 11.03 4.10 -4.62
CA TYR A 241 11.19 3.29 -5.82
C TYR A 241 12.57 2.64 -5.96
N LYS A 242 13.56 3.03 -5.15
CA LYS A 242 14.90 2.43 -5.19
C LYS A 242 14.92 1.14 -4.39
N TYR A 243 15.24 0.02 -5.04
CA TYR A 243 15.29 -1.26 -4.35
C TYR A 243 16.51 -1.40 -3.44
N MET A 244 16.40 -2.29 -2.46
CA MET A 244 17.49 -2.63 -1.56
C MET A 244 18.22 -3.87 -2.07
N LYS A 245 19.53 -3.72 -2.38
CA LYS A 245 20.40 -4.84 -2.73
C LYS A 245 20.64 -5.76 -1.53
N GLY A 246 20.83 -7.05 -1.80
CA GLY A 246 21.25 -8.01 -0.79
C GLY A 246 22.74 -7.90 -0.44
N GLY A 247 23.54 -7.42 -1.40
CA GLY A 247 24.98 -7.24 -1.25
C GLY A 247 25.79 -8.54 -1.36
N PHE A 248 25.27 -9.54 -2.03
CA PHE A 248 25.94 -10.81 -2.28
C PHE A 248 26.31 -10.95 -3.78
N PRO A 249 27.30 -11.80 -4.12
CA PRO A 249 27.71 -11.99 -5.50
C PRO A 249 26.58 -12.48 -6.42
N GLY A 250 26.62 -12.06 -7.69
CA GLY A 250 25.70 -12.53 -8.73
C GLY A 250 24.40 -11.73 -8.86
N GLU A 251 24.18 -10.68 -8.07
CA GLU A 251 22.95 -9.85 -8.18
C GLU A 251 22.82 -9.11 -9.52
N ASP A 252 23.92 -8.98 -10.28
CA ASP A 252 23.89 -8.32 -11.59
C ASP A 252 23.77 -9.30 -12.77
N LEU A 253 23.57 -10.62 -12.51
CA LEU A 253 23.39 -11.61 -13.57
C LEU A 253 22.05 -11.42 -14.31
N PRO A 254 22.01 -11.60 -15.64
CA PRO A 254 20.77 -11.74 -16.38
C PRO A 254 19.87 -12.83 -15.79
N GLY A 255 18.59 -12.50 -15.52
CA GLY A 255 17.65 -13.35 -14.81
C GLY A 255 17.47 -12.97 -13.33
N VAL A 256 18.24 -11.98 -12.84
CA VAL A 256 17.93 -11.31 -11.55
C VAL A 256 17.03 -10.11 -11.80
N HIS A 257 15.96 -10.02 -11.05
CA HIS A 257 14.95 -8.98 -11.20
C HIS A 257 14.68 -8.28 -9.87
N GLU A 258 14.44 -6.99 -9.94
CA GLU A 258 13.93 -6.20 -8.82
C GLU A 258 12.41 -6.37 -8.73
N ALA A 259 11.88 -6.48 -7.51
CA ALA A 259 10.46 -6.76 -7.29
C ALA A 259 9.52 -5.70 -7.90
N LEU A 260 9.79 -4.39 -7.72
CA LEU A 260 8.91 -3.34 -8.24
C LEU A 260 8.90 -3.27 -9.77
N PRO A 261 10.03 -3.19 -10.46
CA PRO A 261 10.04 -3.27 -11.93
C PRO A 261 9.31 -4.50 -12.46
N TYR A 262 9.49 -5.66 -11.82
CA TYR A 262 8.77 -6.88 -12.19
C TYR A 262 7.25 -6.72 -12.05
N LEU A 263 6.76 -6.24 -10.91
CA LEU A 263 5.31 -6.05 -10.68
C LEU A 263 4.72 -4.96 -11.58
N ILE A 264 5.46 -3.86 -11.80
CA ILE A 264 5.05 -2.76 -12.68
C ILE A 264 4.93 -3.26 -14.12
N SER A 265 5.94 -4.00 -14.62
CA SER A 265 5.92 -4.55 -15.97
C SER A 265 4.74 -5.51 -16.19
N ASN A 266 4.44 -6.34 -15.19
CA ASN A 266 3.26 -7.22 -15.24
C ASN A 266 1.94 -6.43 -15.25
N THR A 267 1.83 -5.39 -14.44
CA THR A 267 0.62 -4.54 -14.45
C THR A 267 0.46 -3.84 -15.78
N ASN A 268 1.54 -3.30 -16.36
CA ASN A 268 1.52 -2.64 -17.66
C ASN A 268 1.07 -3.59 -18.77
N GLU A 269 1.53 -4.84 -18.75
CA GLU A 269 1.10 -5.88 -19.70
C GLU A 269 -0.40 -6.19 -19.52
N VAL A 270 -0.85 -6.47 -18.30
CA VAL A 270 -2.25 -6.83 -18.00
C VAL A 270 -3.21 -5.69 -18.35
N MET A 271 -2.81 -4.43 -18.08
CA MET A 271 -3.63 -3.24 -18.34
C MET A 271 -3.40 -2.64 -19.73
N ASN A 272 -2.49 -3.22 -20.52
CA ASN A 272 -2.09 -2.70 -21.84
C ASN A 272 -1.60 -1.23 -21.78
N TYR A 273 -0.92 -0.86 -20.69
CA TYR A 273 -0.24 0.42 -20.58
C TYR A 273 1.10 0.35 -21.35
N LYS A 274 1.34 1.36 -22.17
CA LYS A 274 2.61 1.48 -22.90
C LYS A 274 3.47 2.55 -22.25
N ILE A 275 4.41 2.12 -21.42
CA ILE A 275 5.37 3.01 -20.75
C ILE A 275 6.71 2.85 -21.45
N GLU A 276 7.26 3.95 -21.92
CA GLU A 276 8.56 3.95 -22.61
C GLU A 276 9.68 3.48 -21.69
N GLY A 277 10.49 2.52 -22.17
CA GLY A 277 11.60 1.95 -21.40
C GLY A 277 11.22 0.81 -20.46
N ASP A 278 9.95 0.46 -20.37
CA ASP A 278 9.48 -0.69 -19.59
C ASP A 278 9.36 -1.92 -20.47
N SER A 279 9.99 -3.01 -20.06
CA SER A 279 9.95 -4.29 -20.78
C SER A 279 9.28 -5.34 -19.91
N TYR A 280 8.28 -6.03 -20.47
CA TYR A 280 7.60 -7.12 -19.78
C TYR A 280 8.56 -8.23 -19.38
N VAL A 281 8.51 -8.65 -18.13
CA VAL A 281 9.28 -9.76 -17.58
C VAL A 281 8.36 -10.97 -17.45
N ASP A 282 8.58 -11.97 -18.32
CA ASP A 282 7.80 -13.20 -18.36
C ASP A 282 8.51 -14.32 -17.60
N MET A 283 7.82 -14.92 -16.63
CA MET A 283 8.32 -16.06 -15.84
C MET A 283 7.79 -17.41 -16.32
N LYS A 284 7.12 -17.44 -17.47
CA LYS A 284 6.54 -18.67 -18.00
C LYS A 284 7.62 -19.74 -18.17
N ASP A 285 7.30 -20.97 -17.75
CA ASP A 285 8.14 -22.16 -17.82
C ASP A 285 9.52 -22.01 -17.11
N GLN A 286 9.67 -21.03 -16.19
CA GLN A 286 10.88 -20.80 -15.41
C GLN A 286 10.74 -21.29 -13.97
N ARG A 287 11.85 -21.73 -13.38
CA ARG A 287 12.00 -21.95 -11.95
C ARG A 287 12.38 -20.63 -11.30
N VAL A 288 11.45 -20.05 -10.54
CA VAL A 288 11.58 -18.71 -9.97
C VAL A 288 11.83 -18.79 -8.47
N ILE A 289 12.84 -18.09 -7.97
CA ILE A 289 13.04 -17.91 -6.53
C ILE A 289 12.80 -16.43 -6.18
N VAL A 290 11.89 -16.19 -5.23
CA VAL A 290 11.65 -14.86 -4.67
C VAL A 290 12.33 -14.75 -3.32
N LEU A 291 13.17 -13.73 -3.15
CA LEU A 291 13.91 -13.47 -1.92
C LEU A 291 13.18 -12.42 -1.08
N GLY A 292 12.70 -12.83 0.07
CA GLY A 292 12.02 -11.93 1.00
C GLY A 292 10.77 -12.55 1.61
N GLY A 293 10.26 -11.95 2.70
CA GLY A 293 9.11 -12.48 3.44
C GLY A 293 8.00 -11.44 3.65
N GLY A 294 8.07 -10.28 3.00
CA GLY A 294 7.06 -9.21 3.08
C GLY A 294 5.92 -9.37 2.06
N ASP A 295 4.94 -8.47 2.12
CA ASP A 295 3.80 -8.47 1.21
C ASP A 295 4.23 -8.34 -0.26
N THR A 296 5.28 -7.55 -0.56
CA THR A 296 5.85 -7.45 -1.91
C THR A 296 6.38 -8.78 -2.42
N ALA A 297 7.02 -9.59 -1.56
CA ALA A 297 7.47 -10.93 -1.94
C ALA A 297 6.28 -11.84 -2.24
N MET A 298 5.19 -11.75 -1.46
CA MET A 298 3.96 -12.48 -1.74
C MET A 298 3.34 -12.07 -3.07
N ASP A 299 3.35 -10.78 -3.38
CA ASP A 299 2.87 -10.25 -4.66
C ASP A 299 3.69 -10.80 -5.84
N CYS A 300 5.02 -10.82 -5.73
CA CYS A 300 5.90 -11.41 -6.74
C CYS A 300 5.68 -12.92 -6.92
N ASN A 301 5.62 -13.67 -5.82
CA ASN A 301 5.37 -15.11 -5.84
C ASN A 301 4.06 -15.44 -6.58
N ARG A 302 2.98 -14.80 -6.19
CA ARG A 302 1.64 -15.04 -6.72
C ARG A 302 1.49 -14.56 -8.16
N THR A 303 2.23 -13.51 -8.55
CA THR A 303 2.31 -13.05 -9.94
C THR A 303 3.03 -14.07 -10.80
N ALA A 304 4.19 -14.59 -10.37
CA ALA A 304 4.95 -15.61 -11.11
C ALA A 304 4.14 -16.91 -11.32
N VAL A 305 3.37 -17.35 -10.32
CA VAL A 305 2.46 -18.49 -10.48
C VAL A 305 1.42 -18.21 -11.58
N ARG A 306 0.83 -17.00 -11.63
CA ARG A 306 -0.16 -16.63 -12.67
C ARG A 306 0.46 -16.47 -14.06
N GLN A 307 1.74 -16.19 -14.14
CA GLN A 307 2.50 -16.21 -15.41
C GLN A 307 2.87 -17.64 -15.85
N ASN A 308 2.41 -18.67 -15.14
CA ASN A 308 2.70 -20.09 -15.41
C ASN A 308 4.19 -20.44 -15.29
N ALA A 309 4.87 -19.90 -14.26
CA ALA A 309 6.20 -20.39 -13.90
C ALA A 309 6.17 -21.90 -13.61
N GLU A 310 7.21 -22.63 -13.99
CA GLU A 310 7.32 -24.07 -13.74
C GLU A 310 7.31 -24.37 -12.23
N LYS A 311 8.01 -23.54 -11.47
CA LYS A 311 8.12 -23.64 -10.02
C LYS A 311 8.35 -22.27 -9.41
N VAL A 312 7.67 -21.97 -8.30
CA VAL A 312 7.89 -20.74 -7.53
C VAL A 312 8.27 -21.06 -6.10
N ILE A 313 9.42 -20.56 -5.66
CA ILE A 313 9.96 -20.75 -4.32
C ILE A 313 10.11 -19.38 -3.64
N CYS A 314 9.55 -19.25 -2.45
CA CYS A 314 9.80 -18.12 -1.56
C CYS A 314 10.92 -18.49 -0.58
N ALA A 315 12.10 -17.88 -0.71
CA ALA A 315 13.20 -18.13 0.22
C ALA A 315 13.26 -17.01 1.27
N TYR A 316 13.14 -17.38 2.54
CA TYR A 316 13.11 -16.46 3.65
C TYR A 316 14.09 -16.86 4.76
N ARG A 317 14.85 -15.88 5.26
CA ARG A 317 15.95 -16.11 6.22
C ARG A 317 15.54 -16.38 7.66
N ARG A 318 14.25 -16.38 7.99
CA ARG A 318 13.71 -16.76 9.30
C ARG A 318 12.62 -17.81 9.13
N ASP A 319 12.00 -18.19 10.23
CA ASP A 319 10.82 -19.05 10.26
C ASP A 319 9.54 -18.31 9.81
N GLU A 320 8.46 -19.07 9.68
CA GLU A 320 7.15 -18.56 9.27
C GLU A 320 6.56 -17.54 10.27
N GLU A 321 6.75 -17.78 11.57
CA GLU A 321 6.19 -16.90 12.61
C GLU A 321 6.79 -15.50 12.56
N ASN A 322 8.03 -15.36 12.10
CA ASN A 322 8.74 -14.11 11.95
C ASN A 322 8.60 -13.47 10.56
N MET A 323 7.71 -13.97 9.70
CA MET A 323 7.45 -13.33 8.41
C MET A 323 6.75 -11.97 8.61
N PRO A 324 7.25 -10.90 7.96
CA PRO A 324 6.60 -9.58 8.04
C PRO A 324 5.37 -9.47 7.12
N GLY A 325 5.16 -10.38 6.19
CA GLY A 325 3.99 -10.42 5.32
C GLY A 325 2.70 -10.74 6.07
N SER A 326 1.57 -10.28 5.55
CA SER A 326 0.25 -10.61 6.08
C SER A 326 0.03 -12.12 6.08
N LYS A 327 -0.45 -12.67 7.21
CA LYS A 327 -0.76 -14.11 7.34
C LYS A 327 -1.71 -14.59 6.24
N ARG A 328 -2.67 -13.73 5.86
CA ARG A 328 -3.63 -13.99 4.78
C ARG A 328 -2.92 -14.15 3.43
N GLU A 329 -1.94 -13.30 3.12
CA GLU A 329 -1.22 -13.36 1.84
C GLU A 329 -0.26 -14.54 1.79
N VAL A 330 0.38 -14.90 2.90
CA VAL A 330 1.19 -16.13 3.01
C VAL A 330 0.32 -17.38 2.79
N ALA A 331 -0.86 -17.43 3.42
CA ALA A 331 -1.80 -18.53 3.22
C ALA A 331 -2.28 -18.63 1.76
N ASN A 332 -2.61 -17.49 1.14
CA ASN A 332 -2.98 -17.44 -0.28
C ASN A 332 -1.87 -17.96 -1.20
N ALA A 333 -0.61 -17.56 -0.94
CA ALA A 333 0.54 -18.01 -1.73
C ALA A 333 0.73 -19.54 -1.62
N LYS A 334 0.59 -20.09 -0.41
CA LYS A 334 0.64 -21.56 -0.20
C LYS A 334 -0.48 -22.30 -0.93
N GLU A 335 -1.72 -21.79 -0.85
CA GLU A 335 -2.86 -22.37 -1.59
C GLU A 335 -2.67 -22.32 -3.11
N GLU A 336 -1.92 -21.33 -3.59
CA GLU A 336 -1.60 -21.13 -5.01
C GLU A 336 -0.39 -21.95 -5.48
N GLY A 337 0.22 -22.76 -4.60
CA GLY A 337 1.29 -23.68 -4.93
C GLY A 337 2.70 -23.14 -4.78
N VAL A 338 2.87 -21.99 -4.13
CA VAL A 338 4.20 -21.46 -3.80
C VAL A 338 4.85 -22.32 -2.72
N GLU A 339 6.07 -22.79 -2.97
CA GLU A 339 6.89 -23.50 -2.01
C GLU A 339 7.65 -22.51 -1.11
N PHE A 340 7.65 -22.75 0.20
CA PHE A 340 8.36 -21.87 1.15
C PHE A 340 9.59 -22.57 1.70
N LEU A 341 10.74 -21.94 1.56
CA LEU A 341 12.00 -22.34 2.18
C LEU A 341 12.33 -21.36 3.31
N PHE A 342 11.93 -21.73 4.51
CA PHE A 342 12.25 -20.99 5.72
C PHE A 342 13.68 -21.24 6.19
N ASN A 343 14.22 -20.31 6.96
CA ASN A 343 15.57 -20.39 7.50
C ASN A 343 16.63 -20.58 6.41
N ARG A 344 16.47 -19.88 5.27
CA ARG A 344 17.39 -19.90 4.13
C ARG A 344 17.83 -18.49 3.80
N GLN A 345 19.09 -18.18 4.12
CA GLN A 345 19.70 -16.89 3.79
C GLN A 345 20.46 -17.00 2.47
N PRO A 346 20.18 -16.14 1.49
CA PRO A 346 20.95 -16.09 0.25
C PRO A 346 22.36 -15.59 0.54
N ILE A 347 23.37 -16.20 -0.10
CA ILE A 347 24.77 -15.83 0.00
C ILE A 347 25.42 -15.61 -1.38
N GLU A 348 24.84 -16.13 -2.45
CA GLU A 348 25.34 -15.96 -3.82
C GLU A 348 24.25 -16.36 -4.83
N ILE A 349 24.11 -15.62 -5.92
CA ILE A 349 23.38 -16.09 -7.12
C ILE A 349 24.41 -16.68 -8.06
N VAL A 350 24.28 -17.98 -8.36
CA VAL A 350 25.23 -18.73 -9.17
C VAL A 350 24.77 -18.78 -10.61
N GLY A 351 25.74 -18.70 -11.55
CA GLY A 351 25.46 -18.86 -12.97
C GLY A 351 26.64 -18.48 -13.85
N ASN A 352 26.59 -18.92 -15.11
CA ASN A 352 27.58 -18.59 -16.13
C ASN A 352 26.91 -17.75 -17.23
N GLY A 353 26.97 -16.43 -17.08
CA GLY A 353 26.35 -15.47 -18.01
C GLY A 353 24.84 -15.25 -17.81
N LYS A 354 24.16 -16.07 -17.01
CA LYS A 354 22.77 -15.93 -16.55
C LYS A 354 22.57 -16.70 -15.26
N VAL A 355 21.44 -16.48 -14.59
CA VAL A 355 21.05 -17.24 -13.39
C VAL A 355 20.92 -18.74 -13.72
N GLU A 356 21.53 -19.59 -12.91
CA GLU A 356 21.40 -21.06 -12.93
C GLU A 356 20.95 -21.60 -11.55
N GLY A 357 21.10 -20.80 -10.49
CA GLY A 357 20.67 -21.17 -9.16
C GLY A 357 20.94 -20.10 -8.09
N LEU A 358 20.46 -20.37 -6.90
CA LEU A 358 20.68 -19.58 -5.70
C LEU A 358 21.43 -20.41 -4.66
N LYS A 359 22.59 -19.96 -4.22
CA LYS A 359 23.30 -20.54 -3.09
C LYS A 359 22.80 -19.92 -1.79
N VAL A 360 22.35 -20.76 -0.89
CA VAL A 360 21.82 -20.38 0.40
C VAL A 360 22.56 -21.09 1.53
N VAL A 361 22.43 -20.54 2.74
CA VAL A 361 22.88 -21.16 3.98
C VAL A 361 21.69 -21.28 4.93
N THR A 362 21.63 -22.38 5.68
CA THR A 362 20.63 -22.52 6.74
C THR A 362 20.89 -21.52 7.86
N THR A 363 19.85 -20.95 8.45
CA THR A 363 19.94 -20.02 9.58
C THR A 363 19.18 -20.54 10.79
N GLU A 364 19.66 -20.17 11.96
CA GLU A 364 18.97 -20.33 13.23
C GLU A 364 18.77 -18.96 13.90
N LEU A 365 17.75 -18.84 14.76
CA LEU A 365 17.54 -17.61 15.51
C LEU A 365 18.59 -17.51 16.63
N GLY A 366 19.44 -16.50 16.56
CA GLY A 366 20.42 -16.17 17.58
C GLY A 366 19.79 -15.66 18.88
N GLU A 367 20.62 -15.22 19.82
CA GLU A 367 20.18 -14.60 21.07
C GLU A 367 19.42 -13.29 20.81
N PRO A 368 18.42 -12.94 21.62
CA PRO A 368 17.70 -11.69 21.49
C PRO A 368 18.61 -10.47 21.73
N ASP A 369 18.51 -9.46 20.88
CA ASP A 369 19.15 -8.16 21.09
C ASP A 369 18.47 -7.37 22.24
N GLU A 370 19.01 -6.18 22.59
CA GLU A 370 18.46 -5.30 23.65
C GLU A 370 16.98 -4.93 23.45
N LYS A 371 16.47 -5.08 22.22
CA LYS A 371 15.06 -4.84 21.86
C LYS A 371 14.26 -6.14 21.75
N GLY A 372 14.83 -7.27 22.21
CA GLY A 372 14.20 -8.59 22.16
C GLY A 372 14.16 -9.23 20.76
N ARG A 373 14.85 -8.68 19.76
CA ARG A 373 14.83 -9.19 18.38
C ARG A 373 15.94 -10.22 18.19
N ARG A 374 15.58 -11.40 17.71
CA ARG A 374 16.51 -12.49 17.41
C ARG A 374 16.95 -12.39 15.94
N ARG A 375 18.25 -12.18 15.72
CA ARG A 375 18.82 -12.13 14.37
C ARG A 375 19.10 -13.53 13.85
N PRO A 376 18.90 -13.79 12.55
CA PRO A 376 19.30 -15.06 11.95
C PRO A 376 20.83 -15.17 11.97
N VAL A 377 21.33 -16.33 12.37
CA VAL A 377 22.74 -16.70 12.39
C VAL A 377 22.94 -17.87 11.44
N ALA A 378 23.93 -17.78 10.55
CA ALA A 378 24.24 -18.83 9.59
C ALA A 378 24.81 -20.06 10.29
N VAL A 379 24.35 -21.24 9.89
CA VAL A 379 24.89 -22.55 10.31
C VAL A 379 26.04 -22.91 9.37
N GLU A 380 27.23 -23.02 9.91
CA GLU A 380 28.44 -23.34 9.15
C GLU A 380 28.35 -24.73 8.48
N GLY A 381 28.72 -24.83 7.20
CA GLY A 381 28.72 -26.07 6.44
C GLY A 381 27.32 -26.51 5.97
N SER A 382 26.32 -25.64 6.02
CA SER A 382 24.95 -25.91 5.56
C SER A 382 24.62 -25.32 4.18
N GLU A 383 25.65 -24.93 3.43
CA GLU A 383 25.48 -24.33 2.11
C GLU A 383 24.88 -25.33 1.13
N GLU A 384 23.86 -24.87 0.42
CA GLU A 384 23.24 -25.63 -0.68
C GLU A 384 22.93 -24.72 -1.88
N VAL A 385 22.89 -25.29 -3.08
CA VAL A 385 22.48 -24.57 -4.29
C VAL A 385 21.09 -25.05 -4.71
N ILE A 386 20.16 -24.10 -4.80
CA ILE A 386 18.79 -24.33 -5.28
C ILE A 386 18.75 -23.94 -6.75
N PRO A 387 18.45 -24.84 -7.69
CA PRO A 387 18.37 -24.53 -9.10
C PRO A 387 17.28 -23.49 -9.40
N ALA A 388 17.60 -22.47 -10.18
CA ALA A 388 16.68 -21.41 -10.61
C ALA A 388 17.05 -20.88 -11.97
N ASP A 389 16.06 -20.39 -12.71
CA ASP A 389 16.23 -19.71 -13.99
C ASP A 389 16.04 -18.20 -13.81
N ALA A 390 15.32 -17.78 -12.77
CA ALA A 390 15.15 -16.39 -12.36
C ALA A 390 15.14 -16.22 -10.83
N VAL A 391 15.65 -15.07 -10.38
CA VAL A 391 15.63 -14.65 -8.97
C VAL A 391 15.01 -13.27 -8.88
N ILE A 392 13.99 -13.10 -8.01
CA ILE A 392 13.35 -11.80 -7.75
C ILE A 392 13.77 -11.34 -6.36
N VAL A 393 14.41 -10.16 -6.26
CA VAL A 393 14.87 -9.59 -4.99
C VAL A 393 13.79 -8.67 -4.42
N ALA A 394 13.22 -9.03 -3.28
CA ALA A 394 12.11 -8.34 -2.61
C ALA A 394 12.46 -7.96 -1.15
N PHE A 395 13.59 -7.26 -0.95
CA PHE A 395 14.10 -6.87 0.37
C PHE A 395 13.58 -5.51 0.87
N GLY A 396 12.71 -4.87 0.08
CA GLY A 396 12.14 -3.56 0.38
C GLY A 396 12.74 -2.44 -0.48
N PHE A 397 12.31 -1.21 -0.16
CA PHE A 397 12.59 -0.04 -0.98
C PHE A 397 13.11 1.11 -0.12
N GLN A 398 13.85 1.99 -0.76
CA GLN A 398 14.37 3.24 -0.19
C GLN A 398 13.84 4.43 -0.99
N PRO A 399 13.75 5.61 -0.37
CA PRO A 399 13.53 6.85 -1.09
C PRO A 399 14.57 7.07 -2.19
N SER A 400 14.12 7.71 -3.26
CA SER A 400 14.96 8.10 -4.39
C SER A 400 14.79 9.62 -4.60
N PRO A 401 15.50 10.45 -3.81
CA PRO A 401 15.37 11.91 -3.92
C PRO A 401 15.76 12.37 -5.33
N SER A 402 14.95 13.29 -5.88
CA SER A 402 15.22 13.88 -7.18
C SER A 402 16.47 14.75 -7.15
N SER A 403 17.21 14.80 -8.26
CA SER A 403 18.46 15.56 -8.37
C SER A 403 18.29 17.07 -8.10
N TRP A 404 17.09 17.59 -8.37
CA TRP A 404 16.77 19.01 -8.17
C TRP A 404 16.45 19.39 -6.70
N PHE A 405 16.33 18.42 -5.74
CA PHE A 405 16.00 18.75 -4.36
C PHE A 405 16.98 19.74 -3.73
N SER A 406 18.28 19.54 -3.93
CA SER A 406 19.32 20.43 -3.40
C SER A 406 19.22 21.88 -3.94
N ASP A 407 18.84 22.04 -5.20
CA ASP A 407 18.73 23.35 -5.84
C ASP A 407 17.59 24.18 -5.25
N PHE A 408 16.62 23.53 -4.62
CA PHE A 408 15.45 24.16 -4.00
C PHE A 408 15.43 24.06 -2.47
N ASN A 409 16.56 23.78 -1.84
CA ASN A 409 16.71 23.67 -0.38
C ASN A 409 15.74 22.62 0.23
N ILE A 410 15.50 21.50 -0.43
CA ILE A 410 14.74 20.38 0.11
C ILE A 410 15.72 19.39 0.71
N ASN A 411 15.86 19.40 2.03
CA ASN A 411 16.82 18.56 2.74
C ASN A 411 16.32 17.11 2.85
N VAL A 412 17.27 16.20 2.76
CA VAL A 412 17.06 14.76 3.00
C VAL A 412 18.00 14.27 4.10
N ASP A 413 17.59 13.21 4.78
CA ASP A 413 18.45 12.53 5.76
C ASP A 413 19.43 11.56 5.09
N ASP A 414 20.25 10.88 5.91
CA ASP A 414 21.26 9.89 5.45
C ASP A 414 20.63 8.70 4.69
N TRP A 415 19.33 8.46 4.83
CA TRP A 415 18.58 7.42 4.12
C TRP A 415 17.91 7.92 2.84
N GLY A 416 18.08 9.22 2.51
CA GLY A 416 17.44 9.87 1.36
C GLY A 416 15.97 10.24 1.60
N ARG A 417 15.48 10.23 2.85
CA ARG A 417 14.13 10.63 3.19
C ARG A 417 14.06 12.15 3.31
N VAL A 418 12.99 12.74 2.77
CA VAL A 418 12.76 14.18 2.93
C VAL A 418 12.52 14.52 4.40
N VAL A 419 13.22 15.54 4.89
CA VAL A 419 13.04 16.05 6.26
C VAL A 419 11.81 16.95 6.28
N ALA A 420 10.68 16.39 6.72
CA ALA A 420 9.39 17.08 6.87
C ALA A 420 8.73 16.57 8.16
N PRO A 421 8.93 17.23 9.30
CA PRO A 421 8.50 16.71 10.61
C PRO A 421 6.99 16.71 10.76
N GLU A 422 6.46 15.68 11.42
CA GLU A 422 5.03 15.50 11.73
C GLU A 422 4.47 16.59 12.69
N SER A 423 5.34 17.29 13.40
CA SER A 423 4.97 18.36 14.33
C SER A 423 5.79 19.61 14.09
N LYS A 424 5.28 20.77 14.51
CA LYS A 424 6.01 22.04 14.46
C LYS A 424 7.32 21.94 15.24
N THR A 425 8.40 22.46 14.67
CA THR A 425 9.76 22.50 15.24
C THR A 425 10.35 23.89 15.13
N GLU A 426 11.57 24.10 15.62
CA GLU A 426 12.28 25.37 15.44
C GLU A 426 12.56 25.69 13.97
N THR A 427 12.70 24.66 13.12
CA THR A 427 13.02 24.79 11.69
C THR A 427 11.83 24.57 10.76
N SER A 428 10.69 24.10 11.28
CA SER A 428 9.46 23.85 10.52
C SER A 428 8.28 24.45 11.27
N GLN A 429 7.69 25.51 10.72
CA GLN A 429 6.58 26.23 11.35
C GLN A 429 5.24 25.50 11.23
N PHE A 430 5.12 24.60 10.26
CA PHE A 430 3.90 23.86 9.95
C PHE A 430 4.20 22.35 9.89
N MET A 431 3.19 21.52 10.15
CA MET A 431 3.30 20.08 10.06
C MET A 431 3.67 19.67 8.64
N TYR A 432 4.57 18.70 8.50
CA TYR A 432 5.04 18.16 7.22
C TYR A 432 5.67 19.20 6.27
N GLN A 433 6.01 20.39 6.76
CA GLN A 433 6.76 21.39 6.01
C GLN A 433 8.23 20.97 5.90
N SER A 434 8.77 21.02 4.69
CA SER A 434 10.19 20.77 4.44
C SER A 434 11.06 21.97 4.83
N SER A 435 12.37 21.86 4.57
CA SER A 435 13.30 23.00 4.71
C SER A 435 13.06 24.15 3.71
N ASN A 436 12.31 23.90 2.63
CA ASN A 436 11.77 24.96 1.77
C ASN A 436 10.38 25.38 2.30
N PRO A 437 10.18 26.66 2.68
CA PRO A 437 8.94 27.12 3.33
C PRO A 437 7.65 26.86 2.54
N LYS A 438 7.75 26.77 1.21
CA LYS A 438 6.60 26.58 0.30
C LYS A 438 6.33 25.10 -0.02
N VAL A 439 7.20 24.19 0.46
CA VAL A 439 7.19 22.76 0.09
C VAL A 439 6.89 21.90 1.30
N PHE A 440 5.92 21.01 1.14
CA PHE A 440 5.49 20.01 2.12
C PHE A 440 5.72 18.62 1.56
N ALA A 441 5.88 17.61 2.42
CA ALA A 441 6.09 16.25 1.98
C ALA A 441 5.46 15.24 2.96
N GLY A 442 5.06 14.06 2.45
CA GLY A 442 4.50 13.00 3.28
C GLY A 442 4.49 11.65 2.56
N GLY A 443 4.12 10.61 3.28
CA GLY A 443 4.13 9.24 2.81
C GLY A 443 5.53 8.62 2.82
N ASP A 444 5.71 7.58 2.01
CA ASP A 444 6.93 6.76 2.04
C ASP A 444 8.23 7.55 1.82
N MET A 445 8.19 8.66 1.10
CA MET A 445 9.40 9.47 0.90
C MET A 445 9.87 10.22 2.15
N VAL A 446 9.02 10.35 3.17
CA VAL A 446 9.34 10.93 4.48
C VAL A 446 9.59 9.85 5.53
N ARG A 447 8.72 8.86 5.59
CA ARG A 447 8.75 7.77 6.58
C ARG A 447 9.67 6.60 6.17
N GLY A 448 9.83 6.33 4.89
CA GLY A 448 10.27 5.06 4.32
C GLY A 448 9.07 4.20 3.94
N SER A 449 9.29 3.10 3.20
CA SER A 449 8.22 2.20 2.74
C SER A 449 7.39 1.67 3.91
N ASP A 450 6.07 1.92 3.87
CA ASP A 450 5.13 1.50 4.90
C ASP A 450 3.76 1.15 4.26
N LEU A 451 2.69 1.27 5.02
CA LEU A 451 1.35 0.89 4.61
C LEU A 451 0.67 1.99 3.77
N VAL A 452 -0.27 1.58 2.93
CA VAL A 452 -1.13 2.51 2.18
C VAL A 452 -1.84 3.48 3.11
N VAL A 453 -2.41 2.96 4.20
CA VAL A 453 -3.18 3.76 5.17
C VAL A 453 -2.31 4.77 5.92
N THR A 454 -1.03 4.48 6.18
CA THR A 454 -0.10 5.44 6.78
C THR A 454 0.27 6.56 5.80
N ALA A 455 0.46 6.23 4.53
CA ALA A 455 0.68 7.23 3.49
C ALA A 455 -0.54 8.15 3.30
N VAL A 456 -1.76 7.60 3.35
CA VAL A 456 -3.01 8.40 3.36
C VAL A 456 -3.04 9.34 4.56
N TYR A 457 -2.74 8.82 5.76
CA TYR A 457 -2.68 9.63 6.98
C TYR A 457 -1.73 10.81 6.83
N GLU A 458 -0.48 10.56 6.41
CA GLU A 458 0.51 11.63 6.28
C GLU A 458 0.14 12.66 5.20
N GLY A 459 -0.42 12.22 4.07
CA GLY A 459 -0.94 13.15 3.05
C GLY A 459 -2.04 14.04 3.58
N ARG A 460 -2.97 13.50 4.37
CA ARG A 460 -4.04 14.26 5.04
C ARG A 460 -3.48 15.26 6.06
N GLN A 461 -2.55 14.80 6.91
CA GLN A 461 -1.93 15.69 7.92
C GLN A 461 -1.06 16.80 7.30
N ALA A 462 -0.37 16.48 6.20
CA ALA A 462 0.36 17.48 5.45
C ALA A 462 -0.58 18.54 4.83
N ALA A 463 -1.76 18.12 4.38
CA ALA A 463 -2.77 19.06 3.90
C ALA A 463 -3.25 20.03 5.01
N GLU A 464 -3.45 19.54 6.24
CA GLU A 464 -3.73 20.43 7.39
C GLU A 464 -2.59 21.42 7.63
N GLY A 465 -1.33 20.97 7.52
CA GLY A 465 -0.16 21.85 7.60
C GLY A 465 -0.12 22.90 6.47
N ILE A 466 -0.56 22.53 5.27
CA ILE A 466 -0.68 23.45 4.13
C ILE A 466 -1.81 24.46 4.36
N LEU A 467 -2.96 24.02 4.87
CA LEU A 467 -4.09 24.91 5.20
C LEU A 467 -3.69 25.94 6.25
N ASP A 468 -3.02 25.52 7.32
CA ASP A 468 -2.44 26.42 8.33
C ASP A 468 -1.46 27.44 7.68
N TYR A 469 -0.62 27.01 6.74
CA TYR A 469 0.33 27.86 6.02
C TYR A 469 -0.37 28.85 5.11
N LEU A 470 -1.47 28.47 4.47
CA LEU A 470 -2.25 29.30 3.56
C LEU A 470 -3.25 30.20 4.29
N GLU A 471 -3.38 30.07 5.61
CA GLU A 471 -4.35 30.78 6.46
C GLU A 471 -5.82 30.52 6.03
N VAL A 472 -6.15 29.25 5.73
CA VAL A 472 -7.47 28.80 5.26
C VAL A 472 -8.17 27.95 6.31
#